data_90a56f0bc216ba0d943c0734dff87421
#
_entry.id   90a56f0bc216ba0d943c0734dff87421
#
_cell.length_a   1.000
_cell.length_b   1.000
_cell.length_c   1.000
_cell.angle_alpha   90.00
_cell.angle_beta   90.00
_cell.angle_gamma   90.00
#
_symmetry.space_group_name_H-M   'P 1'
#
loop_
_entity.id
_entity.type
_entity.pdbx_description
1 polymer ?
#
loop_
_entity_poly.entity_id
_entity_poly.type
_entity_poly.pdbx_seq_one_letter_code
_entity_poly.pdbx_strand_id
1 'polypeptide(L)'
;MYSGSKHGVRYLLKQNGTLPEGIAAPTCQTCHMQEGNHEVRTAWGFLAVRLPMPDDEQWAKDRATILQALGVLDPQGNPTGRLDVVKAADLARLTQEAWQKERDKMERTCNQCHSLNFARAELEKGDDIIREADRLMAEAVRMVAGLYQDGVLPKPESYAYAFPDLLTFHDAPTTIENKLFVMFLEHRMRTFQGTFHANPDYALWYGWSEMVRDLTEIKELAAELREKHN
;
A
#
# COMPACT_ATOMS: atom_id res chain seq x y z
N MET A 1 -11.65 -4.04 -10.09
CA MET A 1 -10.75 -4.86 -9.26
C MET A 1 -11.32 -6.26 -9.01
N TYR A 2 -12.29 -6.48 -8.08
CA TYR A 2 -12.84 -7.83 -7.79
C TYR A 2 -13.47 -8.49 -9.03
N SER A 3 -14.31 -7.81 -9.78
CA SER A 3 -15.01 -8.37 -10.96
C SER A 3 -14.07 -8.92 -12.04
N GLY A 4 -12.87 -8.37 -12.18
CA GLY A 4 -11.84 -8.88 -13.09
C GLY A 4 -10.90 -9.93 -12.47
N SER A 5 -11.06 -10.25 -11.17
CA SER A 5 -10.29 -11.32 -10.54
C SER A 5 -10.85 -12.71 -10.92
N LYS A 6 -10.05 -13.75 -10.73
CA LYS A 6 -10.52 -15.14 -10.94
C LYS A 6 -11.75 -15.46 -10.07
N HIS A 7 -11.81 -14.93 -8.85
CA HIS A 7 -12.96 -15.07 -7.97
C HIS A 7 -14.19 -14.33 -8.48
N GLY A 8 -14.01 -13.07 -8.93
CA GLY A 8 -15.10 -12.26 -9.45
C GLY A 8 -15.68 -12.82 -10.76
N VAL A 9 -14.83 -13.25 -11.71
CA VAL A 9 -15.27 -13.91 -12.93
C VAL A 9 -16.05 -15.17 -12.61
N ARG A 10 -15.58 -15.99 -11.68
CA ARG A 10 -16.28 -17.21 -11.25
C ARG A 10 -17.63 -16.90 -10.62
N TYR A 11 -17.74 -15.84 -9.84
CA TYR A 11 -19.00 -15.38 -9.27
C TYR A 11 -19.99 -14.94 -10.37
N LEU A 12 -19.54 -14.16 -11.36
CA LEU A 12 -20.37 -13.75 -12.49
C LEU A 12 -20.87 -14.95 -13.32
N LEU A 13 -20.01 -15.94 -13.57
CA LEU A 13 -20.37 -17.16 -14.28
C LEU A 13 -21.40 -18.00 -13.49
N LYS A 14 -21.36 -17.97 -12.17
CA LYS A 14 -22.38 -18.59 -11.31
C LYS A 14 -23.71 -17.86 -11.39
N GLN A 15 -23.69 -16.54 -11.32
CA GLN A 15 -24.91 -15.72 -11.39
C GLN A 15 -25.68 -15.87 -12.72
N ASN A 16 -24.96 -15.99 -13.82
CA ASN A 16 -25.58 -16.17 -15.15
C ASN A 16 -25.91 -17.64 -15.49
N GLY A 17 -25.75 -18.56 -14.54
CA GLY A 17 -26.10 -19.96 -14.73
C GLY A 17 -25.11 -20.78 -15.56
N THR A 18 -23.93 -20.24 -15.89
CA THR A 18 -22.89 -20.96 -16.66
C THR A 18 -22.18 -22.02 -15.83
N LEU A 19 -22.04 -21.80 -14.52
CA LEU A 19 -21.45 -22.78 -13.60
C LEU A 19 -22.53 -23.70 -13.02
N PRO A 20 -22.23 -25.01 -12.85
CA PRO A 20 -23.12 -25.94 -12.18
C PRO A 20 -23.46 -25.51 -10.76
N GLU A 21 -24.65 -25.94 -10.28
CA GLU A 21 -25.00 -25.80 -8.87
C GLU A 21 -23.96 -26.47 -7.96
N GLY A 22 -23.74 -25.91 -6.79
CA GLY A 22 -22.75 -26.42 -5.83
C GLY A 22 -21.30 -25.98 -6.06
N ILE A 23 -20.99 -25.38 -7.21
CA ILE A 23 -19.65 -24.83 -7.43
C ILE A 23 -19.42 -23.60 -6.56
N ALA A 24 -18.32 -23.60 -5.80
CA ALA A 24 -17.92 -22.47 -4.96
C ALA A 24 -17.56 -21.24 -5.83
N ALA A 25 -18.16 -20.10 -5.48
CA ALA A 25 -17.87 -18.80 -6.10
C ALA A 25 -17.87 -17.75 -5.00
N PRO A 26 -16.70 -17.41 -4.42
CA PRO A 26 -16.62 -16.51 -3.28
C PRO A 26 -17.07 -15.10 -3.65
N THR A 27 -17.79 -14.46 -2.74
CA THR A 27 -18.22 -13.06 -2.83
C THR A 27 -17.36 -12.17 -1.91
N CYS A 28 -17.66 -10.86 -1.92
CA CYS A 28 -17.05 -9.96 -0.94
C CYS A 28 -17.31 -10.43 0.50
N GLN A 29 -18.53 -10.88 0.81
CA GLN A 29 -18.88 -11.35 2.15
C GLN A 29 -18.21 -12.66 2.54
N THR A 30 -17.79 -13.47 1.58
CA THR A 30 -17.04 -14.71 1.88
C THR A 30 -15.68 -14.40 2.52
N CYS A 31 -15.06 -13.29 2.14
CA CYS A 31 -13.75 -12.87 2.63
C CYS A 31 -13.84 -11.74 3.66
N HIS A 32 -14.82 -10.86 3.50
CA HIS A 32 -15.09 -9.72 4.38
C HIS A 32 -16.48 -9.86 5.01
N MET A 33 -16.69 -9.24 6.14
CA MET A 33 -17.99 -9.19 6.81
C MET A 33 -18.62 -10.59 7.04
N GLN A 34 -17.79 -11.59 7.28
CA GLN A 34 -18.27 -12.92 7.62
C GLN A 34 -19.21 -12.82 8.84
N GLU A 35 -20.28 -13.60 8.83
CA GLU A 35 -21.29 -13.61 9.92
C GLU A 35 -21.98 -12.24 10.15
N GLY A 36 -21.94 -11.34 9.17
CA GLY A 36 -22.58 -10.03 9.26
C GLY A 36 -21.91 -9.05 10.24
N ASN A 37 -20.64 -9.25 10.55
CA ASN A 37 -19.91 -8.45 11.54
C ASN A 37 -19.50 -7.04 11.07
N HIS A 38 -19.77 -6.67 9.83
CA HIS A 38 -19.41 -5.37 9.23
C HIS A 38 -17.91 -5.01 9.26
N GLU A 39 -17.03 -5.97 9.51
CA GLU A 39 -15.58 -5.78 9.52
C GLU A 39 -15.02 -5.65 8.10
N VAL A 40 -15.36 -4.58 7.42
CA VAL A 40 -14.66 -4.18 6.19
C VAL A 40 -13.41 -3.42 6.57
N ARG A 41 -12.31 -4.14 6.74
CA ARG A 41 -11.02 -3.50 6.95
C ARG A 41 -10.45 -3.04 5.61
N THR A 42 -10.67 -1.79 5.30
CA THR A 42 -10.02 -1.17 4.15
C THR A 42 -8.55 -0.93 4.47
N ALA A 43 -7.72 -1.30 3.55
CA ALA A 43 -6.28 -1.07 3.65
C ALA A 43 -5.88 0.38 3.33
N TRP A 44 -6.82 1.28 3.20
CA TRP A 44 -6.64 2.64 2.71
C TRP A 44 -5.67 3.44 3.60
N GLY A 45 -4.69 4.07 2.97
CA GLY A 45 -3.74 4.98 3.62
C GLY A 45 -2.76 4.34 4.62
N PHE A 46 -3.17 3.33 5.35
CA PHE A 46 -2.42 2.76 6.46
C PHE A 46 -1.66 1.46 6.13
N LEU A 47 -1.56 1.11 4.88
CA LEU A 47 -0.88 -0.11 4.44
C LEU A 47 0.59 -0.16 4.83
N ALA A 48 1.24 1.00 4.87
CA ALA A 48 2.63 1.09 5.29
C ALA A 48 2.82 1.00 6.81
N VAL A 49 1.77 1.28 7.59
CA VAL A 49 1.85 1.34 9.07
C VAL A 49 1.47 0.00 9.72
N ARG A 50 0.66 -0.80 9.06
CA ARG A 50 0.00 -1.97 9.65
C ARG A 50 0.87 -3.20 9.82
N LEU A 51 2.08 -3.22 9.33
CA LEU A 51 2.96 -4.36 9.43
C LEU A 51 3.98 -4.16 10.54
N PRO A 52 4.38 -5.23 11.25
CA PRO A 52 5.66 -5.22 11.91
C PRO A 52 6.74 -4.92 10.87
N MET A 53 7.88 -4.40 11.31
CA MET A 53 9.01 -4.18 10.40
C MET A 53 9.45 -5.53 9.84
N PRO A 54 9.70 -5.64 8.52
CA PRO A 54 10.16 -6.88 7.92
C PRO A 54 11.59 -7.21 8.36
N ASP A 55 11.94 -8.51 8.37
CA ASP A 55 13.28 -8.98 8.70
C ASP A 55 14.31 -8.62 7.61
N ASP A 56 13.88 -8.44 6.36
CA ASP A 56 14.73 -7.97 5.28
C ASP A 56 15.15 -6.51 5.53
N GLU A 57 16.44 -6.28 5.70
CA GLU A 57 17.02 -4.99 6.09
C GLU A 57 16.71 -3.88 5.09
N GLN A 58 16.74 -4.18 3.78
CA GLN A 58 16.44 -3.18 2.76
C GLN A 58 14.96 -2.83 2.74
N TRP A 59 14.09 -3.81 2.83
CA TRP A 59 12.65 -3.57 2.93
C TRP A 59 12.29 -2.82 4.22
N ALA A 60 12.94 -3.12 5.34
CA ALA A 60 12.77 -2.39 6.59
C ALA A 60 13.15 -0.90 6.43
N LYS A 61 14.25 -0.59 5.75
CA LYS A 61 14.65 0.79 5.43
C LYS A 61 13.65 1.50 4.54
N ASP A 62 13.15 0.82 3.51
CA ASP A 62 12.14 1.37 2.61
C ASP A 62 10.82 1.61 3.35
N ARG A 63 10.41 0.67 4.19
CA ARG A 63 9.24 0.81 5.06
C ARG A 63 9.39 1.98 6.04
N ALA A 64 10.54 2.13 6.68
CA ALA A 64 10.82 3.26 7.58
C ALA A 64 10.69 4.60 6.85
N THR A 65 11.21 4.70 5.63
CA THR A 65 11.07 5.91 4.79
C THR A 65 9.60 6.26 4.54
N ILE A 66 8.74 5.29 4.25
CA ILE A 66 7.30 5.51 4.05
C ILE A 66 6.63 5.92 5.37
N LEU A 67 7.01 5.30 6.49
CA LEU A 67 6.49 5.65 7.82
C LEU A 67 6.86 7.08 8.23
N GLN A 68 8.06 7.53 7.87
CA GLN A 68 8.50 8.92 8.04
C GLN A 68 7.64 9.86 7.19
N ALA A 69 7.40 9.53 5.93
CA ALA A 69 6.55 10.32 5.05
C ALA A 69 5.06 10.30 5.46
N LEU A 70 4.63 9.32 6.23
CA LEU A 70 3.32 9.31 6.90
C LEU A 70 3.32 10.12 8.21
N GLY A 71 4.48 10.62 8.63
CA GLY A 71 4.65 11.38 9.85
C GLY A 71 4.42 10.58 11.13
N VAL A 72 4.39 9.25 11.08
CA VAL A 72 4.31 8.38 12.27
C VAL A 72 5.67 8.10 12.89
N LEU A 73 6.73 8.29 12.12
CA LEU A 73 8.12 8.35 12.58
C LEU A 73 8.70 9.73 12.26
N ASP A 74 9.57 10.24 13.12
CA ASP A 74 10.39 11.41 12.84
C ASP A 74 11.58 11.06 11.90
N PRO A 75 12.37 12.03 11.41
CA PRO A 75 13.53 11.76 10.56
C PRO A 75 14.60 10.88 11.19
N GLN A 76 14.63 10.77 12.53
CA GLN A 76 15.53 9.90 13.29
C GLN A 76 14.95 8.50 13.51
N GLY A 77 13.71 8.25 13.08
CA GLY A 77 13.03 6.97 13.23
C GLY A 77 12.29 6.79 14.56
N ASN A 78 12.17 7.84 15.38
CA ASN A 78 11.43 7.77 16.63
C ASN A 78 9.91 7.94 16.38
N PRO A 79 9.06 7.26 17.17
CA PRO A 79 7.61 7.46 17.10
C PRO A 79 7.19 8.91 17.37
N THR A 80 6.20 9.37 16.60
CA THR A 80 5.57 10.70 16.81
C THR A 80 4.21 10.54 17.47
N GLY A 81 3.60 11.65 17.91
CA GLY A 81 2.22 11.65 18.43
C GLY A 81 1.16 11.19 17.39
N ARG A 82 1.48 11.24 16.09
CA ARG A 82 0.60 10.71 15.04
C ARG A 82 0.47 9.17 15.12
N LEU A 83 1.52 8.49 15.59
CA LEU A 83 1.46 7.04 15.83
C LEU A 83 0.45 6.69 16.95
N ASP A 84 0.30 7.54 17.97
CA ASP A 84 -0.66 7.29 19.04
C ASP A 84 -2.10 7.37 18.54
N VAL A 85 -2.38 8.25 17.60
CA VAL A 85 -3.70 8.30 16.92
C VAL A 85 -3.97 7.02 16.14
N VAL A 86 -2.97 6.53 15.40
CA VAL A 86 -3.08 5.27 14.64
C VAL A 86 -3.36 4.08 15.57
N LYS A 87 -2.70 4.04 16.74
CA LYS A 87 -2.93 3.01 17.77
C LYS A 87 -4.33 3.11 18.37
N ALA A 88 -4.72 4.31 18.79
CA ALA A 88 -6.00 4.56 19.45
C ALA A 88 -7.21 4.23 18.54
N ALA A 89 -7.08 4.48 17.24
CA ALA A 89 -8.12 4.21 16.25
C ALA A 89 -8.07 2.77 15.67
N ASP A 90 -7.16 1.91 16.14
CA ASP A 90 -6.93 0.54 15.63
C ASP A 90 -6.79 0.49 14.09
N LEU A 91 -6.14 1.48 13.52
CA LEU A 91 -6.00 1.65 12.07
C LEU A 91 -4.89 0.77 11.47
N ALA A 92 -4.04 0.20 12.30
CA ALA A 92 -2.88 -0.56 11.87
C ALA A 92 -2.56 -1.74 12.78
N ARG A 93 -1.93 -2.77 12.20
CA ARG A 93 -1.40 -3.92 12.94
C ARG A 93 0.07 -3.66 13.21
N LEU A 94 0.39 -3.21 14.41
CA LEU A 94 1.72 -2.72 14.76
C LEU A 94 2.61 -3.77 15.43
N THR A 95 2.06 -4.94 15.76
CA THR A 95 2.81 -6.04 16.37
C THR A 95 2.76 -7.28 15.49
N GLN A 96 3.78 -8.14 15.62
CA GLN A 96 3.83 -9.43 14.94
C GLN A 96 2.60 -10.29 15.28
N GLU A 97 2.17 -10.27 16.53
CA GLU A 97 1.00 -11.01 16.98
C GLU A 97 -0.29 -10.53 16.29
N ALA A 98 -0.52 -9.21 16.26
CA ALA A 98 -1.69 -8.63 15.61
C ALA A 98 -1.70 -8.90 14.09
N TRP A 99 -0.52 -8.81 13.45
CA TRP A 99 -0.38 -9.14 12.04
C TRP A 99 -0.64 -10.63 11.76
N GLN A 100 -0.03 -11.53 12.55
CA GLN A 100 -0.19 -12.97 12.39
C GLN A 100 -1.64 -13.42 12.56
N LYS A 101 -2.33 -12.86 13.55
CA LYS A 101 -3.77 -13.14 13.77
C LYS A 101 -4.62 -12.87 12.52
N GLU A 102 -4.36 -11.76 11.83
CA GLU A 102 -5.10 -11.42 10.61
C GLU A 102 -4.63 -12.26 9.41
N ARG A 103 -3.34 -12.60 9.33
CA ARG A 103 -2.82 -13.53 8.31
C ARG A 103 -3.46 -14.92 8.48
N ASP A 104 -3.53 -15.44 9.69
CA ASP A 104 -4.18 -16.72 9.99
C ASP A 104 -5.68 -16.71 9.62
N LYS A 105 -6.35 -15.57 9.80
CA LYS A 105 -7.74 -15.39 9.38
C LYS A 105 -7.88 -15.48 7.86
N MET A 106 -6.98 -14.84 7.11
CA MET A 106 -6.93 -14.94 5.64
C MET A 106 -6.66 -16.38 5.20
N GLU A 107 -5.69 -17.05 5.78
CA GLU A 107 -5.37 -18.46 5.47
C GLU A 107 -6.57 -19.37 5.71
N ARG A 108 -7.27 -19.23 6.84
CA ARG A 108 -8.50 -20.01 7.13
C ARG A 108 -9.60 -19.74 6.11
N THR A 109 -9.75 -18.49 5.68
CA THR A 109 -10.73 -18.11 4.65
C THR A 109 -10.40 -18.77 3.31
N CYS A 110 -9.14 -18.69 2.87
CA CYS A 110 -8.67 -19.32 1.64
C CYS A 110 -8.79 -20.85 1.71
N ASN A 111 -8.53 -21.45 2.87
CA ASN A 111 -8.53 -22.90 3.07
C ASN A 111 -9.93 -23.54 2.98
N GLN A 112 -10.99 -22.75 2.91
CA GLN A 112 -12.34 -23.27 2.62
C GLN A 112 -12.44 -23.85 1.18
N CYS A 113 -11.56 -23.44 0.26
CA CYS A 113 -11.58 -23.86 -1.13
C CYS A 113 -10.21 -24.30 -1.67
N HIS A 114 -9.12 -23.85 -1.06
CA HIS A 114 -7.74 -24.10 -1.50
C HIS A 114 -6.96 -24.88 -0.44
N SER A 115 -5.93 -25.62 -0.84
CA SER A 115 -5.00 -26.17 0.14
C SER A 115 -4.27 -25.03 0.88
N LEU A 116 -3.93 -25.25 2.14
CA LEU A 116 -3.23 -24.26 2.95
C LEU A 116 -1.87 -23.86 2.34
N ASN A 117 -1.15 -24.84 1.78
CA ASN A 117 0.13 -24.56 1.11
C ASN A 117 -0.03 -23.66 -0.10
N PHE A 118 -1.07 -23.86 -0.92
CA PHE A 118 -1.38 -22.97 -2.03
C PHE A 118 -1.72 -21.56 -1.54
N ALA A 119 -2.58 -21.45 -0.52
CA ALA A 119 -2.98 -20.16 0.04
C ALA A 119 -1.77 -19.38 0.57
N ARG A 120 -0.88 -20.03 1.32
CA ARG A 120 0.36 -19.43 1.82
C ARG A 120 1.26 -18.95 0.71
N ALA A 121 1.53 -19.78 -0.29
CA ALA A 121 2.37 -19.42 -1.42
C ALA A 121 1.81 -18.21 -2.21
N GLU A 122 0.49 -18.11 -2.38
CA GLU A 122 -0.13 -16.95 -3.04
C GLU A 122 -0.06 -15.66 -2.17
N LEU A 123 -0.18 -15.79 -0.86
CA LEU A 123 -0.01 -14.65 0.06
C LEU A 123 1.44 -14.17 0.14
N GLU A 124 2.42 -15.09 0.10
CA GLU A 124 3.86 -14.76 0.02
C GLU A 124 4.21 -14.01 -1.27
N LYS A 125 3.70 -14.45 -2.42
CA LYS A 125 3.83 -13.68 -3.68
C LYS A 125 3.23 -12.28 -3.58
N GLY A 126 2.13 -12.16 -2.82
CA GLY A 126 1.54 -10.87 -2.52
C GLY A 126 2.48 -9.98 -1.71
N ASP A 127 3.14 -10.52 -0.71
CA ASP A 127 4.12 -9.79 0.10
C ASP A 127 5.33 -9.34 -0.74
N ASP A 128 5.80 -10.17 -1.70
CA ASP A 128 6.88 -9.80 -2.64
C ASP A 128 6.49 -8.62 -3.53
N ILE A 129 5.26 -8.60 -4.04
CA ILE A 129 4.75 -7.46 -4.83
C ILE A 129 4.71 -6.19 -3.99
N ILE A 130 4.31 -6.29 -2.71
CA ILE A 130 4.29 -5.15 -1.79
C ILE A 130 5.70 -4.66 -1.48
N ARG A 131 6.66 -5.57 -1.34
CA ARG A 131 8.07 -5.23 -1.19
C ARG A 131 8.58 -4.36 -2.35
N GLU A 132 8.28 -4.74 -3.58
CA GLU A 132 8.65 -3.95 -4.77
C GLU A 132 7.93 -2.61 -4.82
N ALA A 133 6.66 -2.55 -4.46
CA ALA A 133 5.92 -1.29 -4.39
C ALA A 133 6.49 -0.36 -3.30
N ASP A 134 6.86 -0.89 -2.14
CA ASP A 134 7.52 -0.14 -1.06
C ASP A 134 8.88 0.41 -1.52
N ARG A 135 9.66 -0.36 -2.26
CA ARG A 135 10.95 0.07 -2.83
C ARG A 135 10.78 1.30 -3.75
N LEU A 136 9.86 1.22 -4.71
CA LEU A 136 9.57 2.33 -5.64
C LEU A 136 9.10 3.58 -4.88
N MET A 137 8.18 3.39 -3.93
CA MET A 137 7.63 4.48 -3.14
C MET A 137 8.69 5.16 -2.28
N ALA A 138 9.53 4.38 -1.60
CA ALA A 138 10.59 4.90 -0.77
C ALA A 138 11.65 5.66 -1.58
N GLU A 139 11.97 5.21 -2.79
CA GLU A 139 12.87 5.93 -3.71
C GLU A 139 12.30 7.30 -4.07
N ALA A 140 11.01 7.38 -4.43
CA ALA A 140 10.33 8.63 -4.74
C ALA A 140 10.30 9.59 -3.53
N VAL A 141 9.96 9.07 -2.34
CA VAL A 141 9.96 9.85 -1.08
C VAL A 141 11.33 10.45 -0.78
N ARG A 142 12.41 9.63 -0.86
CA ARG A 142 13.79 10.12 -0.62
C ARG A 142 14.19 11.21 -1.60
N MET A 143 13.73 11.12 -2.84
CA MET A 143 14.04 12.11 -3.86
C MET A 143 13.41 13.47 -3.54
N VAL A 144 12.13 13.50 -3.20
CA VAL A 144 11.43 14.73 -2.80
C VAL A 144 11.99 15.29 -1.49
N ALA A 145 12.27 14.42 -0.51
CA ALA A 145 12.93 14.82 0.74
C ALA A 145 14.30 15.48 0.49
N GLY A 146 15.09 14.93 -0.44
CA GLY A 146 16.37 15.52 -0.84
C GLY A 146 16.22 16.91 -1.43
N LEU A 147 15.18 17.17 -2.22
CA LEU A 147 14.95 18.53 -2.77
C LEU A 147 14.63 19.55 -1.68
N TYR A 148 13.90 19.16 -0.60
CA TYR A 148 13.68 20.02 0.56
C TYR A 148 14.98 20.28 1.33
N GLN A 149 15.79 19.23 1.55
CA GLN A 149 17.05 19.32 2.29
C GLN A 149 18.08 20.18 1.57
N ASP A 150 18.14 20.09 0.25
CA ASP A 150 19.05 20.85 -0.61
C ASP A 150 18.55 22.30 -0.84
N GLY A 151 17.35 22.65 -0.37
CA GLY A 151 16.76 23.98 -0.58
C GLY A 151 16.28 24.22 -2.02
N VAL A 152 16.29 23.20 -2.86
CA VAL A 152 15.83 23.26 -4.27
C VAL A 152 14.32 23.42 -4.36
N LEU A 153 13.61 22.79 -3.42
CA LEU A 153 12.16 22.89 -3.29
C LEU A 153 11.82 23.46 -1.91
N PRO A 154 11.03 24.55 -1.81
CA PRO A 154 10.62 25.09 -0.52
C PRO A 154 9.70 24.08 0.20
N LYS A 155 10.09 23.70 1.41
CA LYS A 155 9.25 22.85 2.24
C LYS A 155 8.00 23.63 2.67
N PRO A 156 6.77 23.05 2.56
CA PRO A 156 5.55 23.68 3.08
C PRO A 156 5.68 24.00 4.57
N GLU A 157 5.16 25.14 4.99
CA GLU A 157 5.23 25.58 6.41
C GLU A 157 4.51 24.62 7.36
N SER A 158 3.44 23.98 6.87
CA SER A 158 2.67 22.97 7.61
C SER A 158 3.44 21.68 7.92
N TYR A 159 4.54 21.40 7.20
CA TYR A 159 5.32 20.18 7.41
C TYR A 159 6.28 20.35 8.59
N ALA A 160 6.18 19.47 9.56
CA ALA A 160 7.04 19.50 10.75
C ALA A 160 8.53 19.29 10.41
N TYR A 161 8.83 18.51 9.38
CA TYR A 161 10.19 18.12 8.99
C TYR A 161 10.46 18.45 7.52
N ALA A 162 11.73 18.50 7.13
CA ALA A 162 12.15 18.54 5.72
C ALA A 162 11.96 17.16 5.06
N PHE A 163 10.71 16.74 4.99
CA PHE A 163 10.27 15.45 4.51
C PHE A 163 8.84 15.57 3.99
N PRO A 164 8.45 14.91 2.87
CA PRO A 164 7.08 14.99 2.39
C PRO A 164 6.10 14.37 3.39
N ASP A 165 4.93 14.98 3.55
CA ASP A 165 3.85 14.46 4.39
C ASP A 165 2.72 13.90 3.51
N LEU A 166 2.66 12.58 3.36
CA LEU A 166 1.71 11.87 2.50
C LEU A 166 0.26 11.93 3.00
N LEU A 167 -0.02 12.49 4.17
CA LEU A 167 -1.38 12.66 4.69
C LEU A 167 -1.93 14.07 4.46
N THR A 168 -1.09 15.00 4.00
CA THR A 168 -1.50 16.40 3.71
C THR A 168 -1.47 16.70 2.20
N PHE A 169 -1.92 15.75 1.38
CA PHE A 169 -1.89 15.81 -0.09
C PHE A 169 -2.62 17.04 -0.67
N HIS A 170 -3.59 17.60 0.04
CA HIS A 170 -4.29 18.84 -0.33
C HIS A 170 -3.42 20.08 -0.23
N ASP A 171 -2.32 20.03 0.50
CA ASP A 171 -1.35 21.12 0.65
C ASP A 171 -0.17 21.02 -0.33
N ALA A 172 -0.16 20.01 -1.22
CA ALA A 172 0.92 19.80 -2.17
C ALA A 172 1.02 20.96 -3.19
N PRO A 173 2.04 21.85 -3.08
CA PRO A 173 2.07 23.09 -3.86
C PRO A 173 2.65 22.90 -5.27
N THR A 174 3.35 21.79 -5.54
CA THR A 174 4.08 21.59 -6.79
C THR A 174 3.71 20.31 -7.53
N THR A 175 4.05 20.25 -8.82
CA THR A 175 3.78 19.08 -9.67
C THR A 175 4.46 17.81 -9.14
N ILE A 176 5.69 17.91 -8.66
CA ILE A 176 6.44 16.74 -8.16
C ILE A 176 5.81 16.18 -6.88
N GLU A 177 5.34 17.05 -5.99
CA GLU A 177 4.63 16.64 -4.78
C GLU A 177 3.27 16.02 -5.10
N ASN A 178 2.50 16.63 -6.01
CA ASN A 178 1.25 16.04 -6.50
C ASN A 178 1.45 14.64 -7.10
N LYS A 179 2.53 14.45 -7.87
CA LYS A 179 2.86 13.12 -8.40
C LYS A 179 3.18 12.13 -7.30
N LEU A 180 3.93 12.53 -6.29
CA LEU A 180 4.24 11.68 -5.14
C LEU A 180 2.96 11.24 -4.40
N PHE A 181 1.99 12.14 -4.24
CA PHE A 181 0.70 11.81 -3.64
C PHE A 181 -0.13 10.85 -4.49
N VAL A 182 -0.21 11.07 -5.79
CA VAL A 182 -0.89 10.16 -6.72
C VAL A 182 -0.25 8.78 -6.68
N MET A 183 1.08 8.70 -6.72
CA MET A 183 1.82 7.45 -6.59
C MET A 183 1.45 6.71 -5.31
N PHE A 184 1.35 7.41 -4.16
CA PHE A 184 1.00 6.82 -2.87
C PHE A 184 -0.48 6.43 -2.80
N LEU A 185 -1.39 7.41 -3.02
CA LEU A 185 -2.82 7.25 -2.73
C LEU A 185 -3.58 6.45 -3.79
N GLU A 186 -3.09 6.44 -5.03
CA GLU A 186 -3.71 5.69 -6.11
C GLU A 186 -2.94 4.44 -6.49
N HIS A 187 -1.74 4.60 -7.02
CA HIS A 187 -1.08 3.53 -7.74
C HIS A 187 -0.52 2.47 -6.79
N ARG A 188 0.07 2.87 -5.67
CA ARG A 188 0.48 1.94 -4.62
C ARG A 188 -0.73 1.23 -4.00
N MET A 189 -1.83 1.94 -3.79
CA MET A 189 -3.07 1.35 -3.27
C MET A 189 -3.68 0.35 -4.25
N ARG A 190 -3.67 0.65 -5.54
CA ARG A 190 -4.14 -0.28 -6.60
C ARG A 190 -3.27 -1.52 -6.68
N THR A 191 -1.95 -1.39 -6.55
CA THR A 191 -1.02 -2.53 -6.47
C THR A 191 -1.43 -3.45 -5.33
N PHE A 192 -1.61 -2.89 -4.14
CA PHE A 192 -1.98 -3.63 -2.95
C PHE A 192 -3.38 -4.29 -3.08
N GLN A 193 -4.36 -3.52 -3.51
CA GLN A 193 -5.73 -4.01 -3.66
C GLN A 193 -5.82 -5.14 -4.71
N GLY A 194 -5.17 -4.98 -5.86
CA GLY A 194 -5.14 -6.00 -6.89
C GLY A 194 -4.50 -7.30 -6.39
N THR A 195 -3.37 -7.17 -5.70
CA THR A 195 -2.63 -8.30 -5.14
C THR A 195 -3.50 -9.13 -4.19
N PHE A 196 -4.09 -8.50 -3.18
CA PHE A 196 -4.89 -9.21 -2.17
C PHE A 196 -6.33 -9.54 -2.61
N HIS A 197 -6.74 -9.14 -3.81
CA HIS A 197 -7.96 -9.61 -4.45
C HIS A 197 -7.70 -10.66 -5.56
N ALA A 198 -6.50 -11.24 -5.58
CA ALA A 198 -6.10 -12.25 -6.57
C ALA A 198 -6.34 -11.78 -8.02
N ASN A 199 -6.03 -10.52 -8.29
CA ASN A 199 -6.11 -9.90 -9.61
C ASN A 199 -4.74 -9.32 -10.00
N PRO A 200 -3.80 -10.16 -10.47
CA PRO A 200 -2.46 -9.73 -10.84
C PRO A 200 -2.46 -8.70 -11.98
N ASP A 201 -3.38 -8.80 -12.94
CA ASP A 201 -3.47 -7.83 -14.03
C ASP A 201 -3.80 -6.44 -13.50
N TYR A 202 -4.74 -6.33 -12.58
CA TYR A 202 -5.06 -5.06 -11.94
C TYR A 202 -3.89 -4.53 -11.12
N ALA A 203 -3.23 -5.39 -10.35
CA ALA A 203 -2.06 -5.00 -9.54
C ALA A 203 -0.91 -4.48 -10.40
N LEU A 204 -0.64 -5.15 -11.53
CA LEU A 204 0.48 -4.81 -12.43
C LEU A 204 0.16 -3.61 -13.32
N TRP A 205 -0.99 -3.60 -14.03
CA TRP A 205 -1.30 -2.56 -15.02
C TRP A 205 -1.75 -1.24 -14.40
N TYR A 206 -2.63 -1.29 -13.40
CA TYR A 206 -3.20 -0.08 -12.78
C TYR A 206 -2.49 0.35 -11.50
N GLY A 207 -1.57 -0.46 -11.02
CA GLY A 207 -0.79 -0.21 -9.81
C GLY A 207 0.70 -0.09 -10.11
N TRP A 208 1.41 -1.20 -10.13
CA TRP A 208 2.88 -1.23 -10.19
C TRP A 208 3.47 -0.50 -11.42
N SER A 209 2.95 -0.72 -12.63
CA SER A 209 3.44 -0.04 -13.83
C SER A 209 3.24 1.46 -13.78
N GLU A 210 2.15 1.91 -13.19
CA GLU A 210 1.90 3.33 -12.97
C GLU A 210 2.88 3.92 -11.92
N MET A 211 3.20 3.17 -10.86
CA MET A 211 4.24 3.58 -9.91
C MET A 211 5.61 3.73 -10.57
N VAL A 212 5.96 2.83 -11.51
CA VAL A 212 7.21 2.94 -12.28
C VAL A 212 7.21 4.21 -13.14
N ARG A 213 6.08 4.52 -13.78
CA ARG A 213 5.92 5.76 -14.55
C ARG A 213 6.05 6.99 -13.66
N ASP A 214 5.33 7.02 -12.53
CA ASP A 214 5.41 8.14 -11.59
C ASP A 214 6.84 8.37 -11.09
N LEU A 215 7.56 7.30 -10.73
CA LEU A 215 8.95 7.41 -10.30
C LEU A 215 9.84 7.98 -11.41
N THR A 216 9.63 7.59 -12.67
CA THR A 216 10.37 8.12 -13.81
C THR A 216 10.12 9.63 -13.96
N GLU A 217 8.86 10.04 -13.94
CA GLU A 217 8.49 11.45 -14.05
C GLU A 217 8.97 12.28 -12.84
N ILE A 218 8.95 11.71 -11.62
CA ILE A 218 9.53 12.35 -10.43
C ILE A 218 11.05 12.56 -10.60
N LYS A 219 11.77 11.59 -11.18
CA LYS A 219 13.21 11.71 -11.49
C LYS A 219 13.50 12.85 -12.47
N GLU A 220 12.72 12.93 -13.52
CA GLU A 220 12.85 13.98 -14.53
C GLU A 220 12.56 15.36 -13.93
N LEU A 221 11.46 15.51 -13.20
CA LEU A 221 11.11 16.76 -12.52
C LEU A 221 12.16 17.17 -11.47
N ALA A 222 12.71 16.23 -10.72
CA ALA A 222 13.76 16.52 -9.75
C ALA A 222 15.06 17.01 -10.42
N ALA A 223 15.42 16.44 -11.56
CA ALA A 223 16.58 16.90 -12.35
C ALA A 223 16.36 18.32 -12.86
N GLU A 224 15.20 18.60 -13.47
CA GLU A 224 14.86 19.95 -13.96
C GLU A 224 14.86 21.02 -12.84
N LEU A 225 14.33 20.67 -11.66
CA LEU A 225 14.32 21.58 -10.51
C LEU A 225 15.74 21.91 -10.05
N ARG A 226 16.64 20.91 -10.01
CA ARG A 226 18.06 21.14 -9.66
C ARG A 226 18.79 21.99 -10.69
N GLU A 227 18.56 21.76 -11.99
CA GLU A 227 19.13 22.59 -13.04
C GLU A 227 18.69 24.06 -12.97
N LYS A 228 17.44 24.31 -12.64
CA LYS A 228 16.90 25.68 -12.50
C LYS A 228 17.36 26.38 -11.22
N HIS A 229 17.77 25.63 -10.22
CA HIS A 229 18.26 26.16 -8.93
C HIS A 229 19.74 26.54 -8.96
N ASN A 230 20.55 25.91 -9.82
CA ASN A 230 21.97 26.19 -10.01
C ASN A 230 22.18 27.41 -10.94
#